data_f67cf452335164ff303c6998690cfdbb
#
_entry.id   f67cf452335164ff303c6998690cfdbb
#
_cell.length_a   1.000
_cell.length_b   1.000
_cell.length_c   1.000
_cell.angle_alpha   90.00
_cell.angle_beta   90.00
_cell.angle_gamma   90.00
#
_symmetry.space_group_name_H-M   'P 1'
#
loop_
_entity.id
_entity.type
_entity.pdbx_description
1 polymer ?
#
loop_
_entity_poly.entity_id
_entity_poly.type
_entity_poly.pdbx_seq_one_letter_code
_entity_poly.pdbx_strand_id
1 'polypeptide(L)'
;MRRRNNQDNHAVLLASDGHSWEKFGHMLVVADGMGAHAAGELASQLAVEQIPLHYQKLFRGTPSEALELSLVETNAEIYRRGQANPEFRSMGTTACALAIVPEGAIVAHVGDSRVYRLRGNHFEQLTFDHSLVWEMRAAGDISEEAIRNSTIPKNVITRSLGPNPSVAVDIEGPYSLQVGDKFLLCSDGLSGQLGDEEIGTLLMLLDIDTAVQAMVDIANLRGGPDNITVVIGEVRSLDGISNVQESKAPQRGAGMKQNQYPIGFAIASAIGVLLAVVLLLLGQFPMALVSMVASIVAFGSGWFKFRSMNPGSTSAASGHGKGPYRQYRCKADAAFASNLDNVVEELKNWFKDNDWSSPPESITQVIKKSKEASGSRNYASAIQQSVQAILELMKLARDNQLKDEEKAEESTVDDDDDGVIDY
;
A
#
# COMPACT_ATOMS: atom_id res chain seq x y z
N MET A 1 -18.23 12.01 -1.50
CA MET A 1 -17.86 10.57 -1.39
C MET A 1 -18.92 9.72 -2.06
N ARG A 2 -18.53 8.66 -2.81
CA ARG A 2 -19.50 7.73 -3.43
C ARG A 2 -19.90 6.59 -2.48
N ARG A 3 -19.03 6.23 -1.54
CA ARG A 3 -19.29 5.20 -0.54
C ARG A 3 -20.12 5.77 0.63
N ARG A 4 -21.21 5.09 1.02
CA ARG A 4 -22.04 5.49 2.17
C ARG A 4 -21.38 5.12 3.50
N ASN A 5 -20.65 4.01 3.54
CA ASN A 5 -19.99 3.51 4.75
C ASN A 5 -18.49 3.60 4.59
N ASN A 6 -17.80 3.96 5.65
CA ASN A 6 -16.35 3.90 5.72
C ASN A 6 -15.93 2.56 6.31
N GLN A 7 -15.25 1.73 5.51
CA GLN A 7 -14.71 0.44 5.93
C GLN A 7 -13.21 0.50 6.25
N ASP A 8 -12.57 1.63 6.00
CA ASP A 8 -11.18 1.88 6.41
C ASP A 8 -11.11 2.24 7.90
N ASN A 9 -10.03 1.84 8.54
CA ASN A 9 -9.69 2.25 9.90
C ASN A 9 -8.19 2.54 10.04
N HIS A 10 -7.84 3.32 11.06
CA HIS A 10 -6.45 3.63 11.38
C HIS A 10 -6.22 3.74 12.89
N ALA A 11 -4.98 3.55 13.30
CA ALA A 11 -4.54 3.82 14.67
C ALA A 11 -3.18 4.51 14.69
N VAL A 12 -3.00 5.43 15.63
CA VAL A 12 -1.74 6.10 15.92
C VAL A 12 -1.47 5.99 17.42
N LEU A 13 -0.41 5.28 17.79
CA LEU A 13 0.02 5.10 19.17
C LEU A 13 1.41 5.67 19.32
N LEU A 14 1.52 6.72 20.12
CA LEU A 14 2.79 7.32 20.48
C LEU A 14 3.21 6.82 21.85
N ALA A 15 4.48 6.47 22.02
CA ALA A 15 5.04 6.16 23.33
C ALA A 15 4.86 7.36 24.25
N SER A 16 4.32 7.12 25.45
CA SER A 16 4.01 8.17 26.43
C SER A 16 5.20 8.57 27.29
N ASP A 17 6.20 7.69 27.37
CA ASP A 17 7.39 7.84 28.19
C ASP A 17 8.59 7.06 27.61
N GLY A 18 9.79 7.29 28.21
CA GLY A 18 11.02 6.66 27.74
C GLY A 18 11.01 5.13 27.83
N HIS A 19 10.34 4.54 28.82
CA HIS A 19 10.24 3.08 28.94
C HIS A 19 9.37 2.48 27.82
N SER A 20 8.23 3.11 27.56
CA SER A 20 7.36 2.72 26.45
C SER A 20 8.05 2.89 25.09
N TRP A 21 8.84 3.96 24.94
CA TRP A 21 9.65 4.19 23.76
C TRP A 21 10.72 3.10 23.55
N GLU A 22 11.52 2.83 24.57
CA GLU A 22 12.58 1.81 24.48
C GLU A 22 12.04 0.41 24.17
N LYS A 23 10.84 0.10 24.67
CA LYS A 23 10.27 -1.24 24.56
C LYS A 23 9.40 -1.42 23.33
N PHE A 24 8.54 -0.47 23.03
CA PHE A 24 7.50 -0.62 22.01
C PHE A 24 7.61 0.37 20.86
N GLY A 25 8.27 1.52 21.09
CA GLY A 25 8.34 2.60 20.13
C GLY A 25 6.99 3.28 19.85
N HIS A 26 6.88 3.92 18.70
CA HIS A 26 5.62 4.46 18.16
C HIS A 26 5.06 3.51 17.12
N MET A 27 3.74 3.46 16.98
CA MET A 27 3.08 2.62 16.00
C MET A 27 1.99 3.39 15.23
N LEU A 28 2.00 3.21 13.90
CA LEU A 28 0.94 3.67 13.00
C LEU A 28 0.38 2.46 12.27
N VAL A 29 -0.95 2.39 12.16
CA VAL A 29 -1.63 1.28 11.49
C VAL A 29 -2.69 1.83 10.57
N VAL A 30 -2.80 1.27 9.37
CA VAL A 30 -3.91 1.50 8.42
C VAL A 30 -4.45 0.13 8.02
N ALA A 31 -5.77 0.02 7.98
CA ALA A 31 -6.48 -1.19 7.60
C ALA A 31 -7.67 -0.82 6.70
N ASP A 32 -7.75 -1.46 5.54
CA ASP A 32 -8.81 -1.33 4.56
C ASP A 32 -9.70 -2.57 4.63
N GLY A 33 -10.94 -2.36 5.06
CA GLY A 33 -11.88 -3.44 5.33
C GLY A 33 -12.63 -3.88 4.08
N MET A 34 -12.71 -5.20 3.89
CA MET A 34 -13.42 -5.80 2.77
C MET A 34 -14.47 -6.79 3.23
N GLY A 35 -15.62 -6.75 2.59
CA GLY A 35 -16.73 -7.64 2.91
C GLY A 35 -18.08 -6.98 2.68
N ALA A 36 -19.15 -7.78 2.71
CA ALA A 36 -20.50 -7.26 2.57
C ALA A 36 -20.95 -6.56 3.85
N HIS A 37 -21.73 -5.48 3.71
CA HIS A 37 -22.33 -4.73 4.83
C HIS A 37 -21.28 -4.24 5.85
N ALA A 38 -21.52 -4.49 7.15
CA ALA A 38 -20.62 -4.10 8.25
C ALA A 38 -19.41 -5.06 8.44
N ALA A 39 -19.24 -6.08 7.61
CA ALA A 39 -18.20 -7.09 7.80
C ALA A 39 -16.79 -6.51 7.59
N GLY A 40 -16.60 -5.68 6.56
CA GLY A 40 -15.33 -5.00 6.31
C GLY A 40 -14.98 -4.00 7.41
N GLU A 41 -15.95 -3.19 7.84
CA GLU A 41 -15.78 -2.22 8.93
C GLU A 41 -15.35 -2.90 10.23
N LEU A 42 -15.99 -4.02 10.61
CA LEU A 42 -15.62 -4.78 11.79
C LEU A 42 -14.20 -5.38 11.65
N ALA A 43 -13.84 -5.88 10.47
CA ALA A 43 -12.53 -6.48 10.25
C ALA A 43 -11.40 -5.45 10.38
N SER A 44 -11.54 -4.28 9.75
CA SER A 44 -10.56 -3.20 9.83
C SER A 44 -10.49 -2.59 11.22
N GLN A 45 -11.63 -2.43 11.91
CA GLN A 45 -11.66 -1.99 13.31
C GLN A 45 -10.88 -2.97 14.21
N LEU A 46 -11.14 -4.27 14.09
CA LEU A 46 -10.41 -5.29 14.84
C LEU A 46 -8.91 -5.23 14.55
N ALA A 47 -8.51 -5.02 13.29
CA ALA A 47 -7.10 -4.94 12.94
C ALA A 47 -6.41 -3.79 13.66
N VAL A 48 -6.97 -2.56 13.61
CA VAL A 48 -6.33 -1.39 14.22
C VAL A 48 -6.36 -1.41 15.75
N GLU A 49 -7.31 -2.13 16.37
CA GLU A 49 -7.39 -2.31 17.81
C GLU A 49 -6.46 -3.44 18.32
N GLN A 50 -6.46 -4.58 17.62
CA GLN A 50 -5.78 -5.78 18.12
C GLN A 50 -4.30 -5.83 17.76
N ILE A 51 -3.87 -5.30 16.62
CA ILE A 51 -2.44 -5.30 16.25
C ILE A 51 -1.59 -4.61 17.32
N PRO A 52 -1.88 -3.36 17.75
CA PRO A 52 -1.10 -2.73 18.81
C PRO A 52 -1.20 -3.47 20.17
N LEU A 53 -2.38 -3.98 20.49
CA LEU A 53 -2.61 -4.71 21.73
C LEU A 53 -1.80 -6.01 21.78
N HIS A 54 -1.80 -6.80 20.72
CA HIS A 54 -1.02 -8.02 20.59
C HIS A 54 0.48 -7.72 20.57
N TYR A 55 0.90 -6.68 19.85
CA TYR A 55 2.29 -6.23 19.82
C TYR A 55 2.84 -5.98 21.23
N GLN A 56 2.09 -5.26 22.06
CA GLN A 56 2.51 -4.98 23.43
C GLN A 56 2.46 -6.22 24.35
N LYS A 57 1.41 -7.05 24.23
CA LYS A 57 1.21 -8.24 25.08
C LYS A 57 2.15 -9.39 24.75
N LEU A 58 2.43 -9.58 23.47
CA LEU A 58 3.20 -10.70 22.95
C LEU A 58 4.66 -10.34 22.69
N PHE A 59 5.08 -9.15 23.12
CA PHE A 59 6.44 -8.66 22.91
C PHE A 59 7.47 -9.60 23.56
N ARG A 60 8.03 -10.49 22.75
CA ARG A 60 9.10 -11.42 23.09
C ARG A 60 10.07 -11.47 21.93
N GLY A 61 11.37 -11.47 22.20
CA GLY A 61 12.38 -11.45 21.14
C GLY A 61 12.58 -10.06 20.55
N THR A 62 12.55 -9.94 19.25
CA THR A 62 12.76 -8.69 18.52
C THR A 62 11.46 -7.95 18.22
N PRO A 63 11.50 -6.62 18.00
CA PRO A 63 10.32 -5.87 17.55
C PRO A 63 9.70 -6.42 16.25
N SER A 64 10.53 -6.91 15.32
CA SER A 64 10.05 -7.53 14.08
C SER A 64 9.23 -8.79 14.32
N GLU A 65 9.72 -9.71 15.15
CA GLU A 65 9.01 -10.94 15.52
C GLU A 65 7.71 -10.64 16.29
N ALA A 66 7.74 -9.66 17.19
CA ALA A 66 6.55 -9.24 17.91
C ALA A 66 5.49 -8.64 16.99
N LEU A 67 5.91 -7.85 16.00
CA LEU A 67 5.02 -7.23 15.01
C LEU A 67 4.41 -8.28 14.06
N GLU A 68 5.20 -9.24 13.59
CA GLU A 68 4.73 -10.37 12.79
C GLU A 68 3.66 -11.16 13.55
N LEU A 69 3.99 -11.57 14.79
CA LEU A 69 3.10 -12.34 15.64
C LEU A 69 1.80 -11.58 15.93
N SER A 70 1.86 -10.26 16.10
CA SER A 70 0.67 -9.44 16.34
C SER A 70 -0.33 -9.47 15.18
N LEU A 71 0.14 -9.45 13.93
CA LEU A 71 -0.72 -9.59 12.75
C LEU A 71 -1.28 -11.02 12.62
N VAL A 72 -0.46 -12.03 12.91
CA VAL A 72 -0.90 -13.44 12.87
C VAL A 72 -2.01 -13.69 13.89
N GLU A 73 -1.86 -13.24 15.13
CA GLU A 73 -2.88 -13.40 16.17
C GLU A 73 -4.13 -12.56 15.86
N THR A 74 -3.97 -11.38 15.30
CA THR A 74 -5.10 -10.56 14.83
C THR A 74 -5.86 -11.26 13.71
N ASN A 75 -5.16 -11.89 12.76
CA ASN A 75 -5.79 -12.71 11.73
C ASN A 75 -6.63 -13.83 12.34
N ALA A 76 -6.08 -14.55 13.33
CA ALA A 76 -6.79 -15.63 14.00
C ALA A 76 -8.08 -15.15 14.71
N GLU A 77 -8.04 -13.96 15.33
CA GLU A 77 -9.20 -13.32 15.95
C GLU A 77 -10.27 -12.96 14.92
N ILE A 78 -9.89 -12.28 13.83
CA ILE A 78 -10.81 -11.88 12.74
C ILE A 78 -11.44 -13.14 12.14
N TYR A 79 -10.62 -14.16 11.79
CA TYR A 79 -11.11 -15.43 11.26
C TYR A 79 -12.14 -16.08 12.20
N ARG A 80 -11.84 -16.19 13.50
CA ARG A 80 -12.72 -16.80 14.49
C ARG A 80 -14.06 -16.08 14.59
N ARG A 81 -14.06 -14.73 14.60
CA ARG A 81 -15.29 -13.93 14.61
C ARG A 81 -16.10 -14.10 13.33
N GLY A 82 -15.44 -14.15 12.17
CA GLY A 82 -16.10 -14.42 10.89
C GLY A 82 -16.75 -15.82 10.84
N GLN A 83 -16.13 -16.83 11.49
CA GLN A 83 -16.74 -18.17 11.54
C GLN A 83 -17.91 -18.25 12.55
N ALA A 84 -17.92 -17.40 13.58
CA ALA A 84 -18.97 -17.42 14.60
C ALA A 84 -20.31 -16.82 14.12
N ASN A 85 -20.29 -15.94 13.11
CA ASN A 85 -21.50 -15.31 12.58
C ASN A 85 -21.55 -15.42 11.05
N PRO A 86 -22.62 -16.04 10.48
CA PRO A 86 -22.78 -16.17 9.02
C PRO A 86 -22.75 -14.84 8.26
N GLU A 87 -23.21 -13.73 8.87
CA GLU A 87 -23.19 -12.40 8.26
C GLU A 87 -21.78 -11.82 8.09
N PHE A 88 -20.84 -12.27 8.93
CA PHE A 88 -19.44 -11.87 8.89
C PHE A 88 -18.52 -12.91 8.23
N ARG A 89 -19.13 -13.95 7.64
CA ARG A 89 -18.38 -14.98 6.96
C ARG A 89 -17.54 -14.37 5.83
N SER A 90 -16.25 -14.70 5.82
CA SER A 90 -15.28 -14.14 4.85
C SER A 90 -15.02 -12.65 5.00
N MET A 91 -15.33 -12.04 6.16
CA MET A 91 -14.84 -10.70 6.46
C MET A 91 -13.32 -10.67 6.41
N GLY A 92 -12.77 -9.61 5.90
CA GLY A 92 -11.33 -9.45 5.77
C GLY A 92 -10.91 -7.99 5.80
N THR A 93 -9.62 -7.78 5.92
CA THR A 93 -9.03 -6.45 5.86
C THR A 93 -7.58 -6.54 5.42
N THR A 94 -7.08 -5.49 4.77
CA THR A 94 -5.64 -5.26 4.68
C THR A 94 -5.09 -4.86 6.04
N ALA A 95 -3.80 -4.88 6.21
CA ALA A 95 -3.11 -4.22 7.33
C ALA A 95 -1.71 -3.77 6.91
N CYS A 96 -1.43 -2.49 7.14
CA CYS A 96 -0.10 -1.92 7.14
C CYS A 96 0.19 -1.39 8.54
N ALA A 97 1.21 -1.92 9.21
CA ALA A 97 1.67 -1.46 10.51
C ALA A 97 3.13 -0.99 10.42
N LEU A 98 3.38 0.23 10.84
CA LEU A 98 4.71 0.82 10.94
C LEU A 98 5.05 1.00 12.41
N ALA A 99 6.09 0.31 12.88
CA ALA A 99 6.68 0.52 14.21
C ALA A 99 7.98 1.32 14.07
N ILE A 100 8.05 2.47 14.74
CA ILE A 100 9.26 3.29 14.89
C ILE A 100 9.84 2.98 16.24
N VAL A 101 10.93 2.24 16.26
CA VAL A 101 11.60 1.71 17.46
C VAL A 101 13.05 2.21 17.53
N PRO A 102 13.78 2.03 18.65
CA PRO A 102 15.19 2.44 18.74
C PRO A 102 16.06 1.88 17.62
N GLU A 103 15.76 0.70 17.08
CA GLU A 103 16.50 0.05 16.01
C GLU A 103 16.19 0.62 14.62
N GLY A 104 15.11 1.40 14.47
CA GLY A 104 14.70 1.98 13.19
C GLY A 104 13.21 1.83 12.90
N ALA A 105 12.83 1.93 11.64
CA ALA A 105 11.48 1.74 11.17
C ALA A 105 11.26 0.30 10.69
N ILE A 106 10.26 -0.39 11.26
CA ILE A 106 9.87 -1.76 10.91
C ILE A 106 8.45 -1.71 10.36
N VAL A 107 8.24 -2.35 9.21
CA VAL A 107 6.93 -2.44 8.56
C VAL A 107 6.46 -3.89 8.57
N ALA A 108 5.23 -4.13 9.02
CA ALA A 108 4.52 -5.38 8.79
C ALA A 108 3.32 -5.15 7.87
N HIS A 109 3.10 -6.05 6.92
CA HIS A 109 2.18 -5.79 5.85
C HIS A 109 1.46 -7.04 5.35
N VAL A 110 0.14 -6.89 5.09
CA VAL A 110 -0.73 -7.86 4.41
C VAL A 110 -1.79 -7.06 3.61
N GLY A 111 -1.88 -7.28 2.31
CA GLY A 111 -2.85 -6.61 1.44
C GLY A 111 -2.20 -5.69 0.41
N ASP A 112 -2.91 -4.68 -0.04
CA ASP A 112 -2.48 -3.68 -1.03
C ASP A 112 -2.54 -2.23 -0.54
N SER A 113 -2.87 -2.02 0.75
CA SER A 113 -2.54 -0.79 1.45
C SER A 113 -1.02 -0.62 1.51
N ARG A 114 -0.52 0.60 1.50
CA ARG A 114 0.91 0.85 1.28
C ARG A 114 1.57 1.65 2.39
N VAL A 115 2.85 1.39 2.58
CA VAL A 115 3.75 2.23 3.39
C VAL A 115 4.84 2.80 2.50
N TYR A 116 5.02 4.12 2.60
CA TYR A 116 6.05 4.86 1.89
C TYR A 116 6.98 5.59 2.85
N ARG A 117 8.19 5.87 2.39
CA ARG A 117 9.14 6.79 3.03
C ARG A 117 9.55 7.89 2.07
N LEU A 118 9.49 9.14 2.51
CA LEU A 118 10.12 10.27 1.85
C LEU A 118 11.37 10.68 2.63
N ARG A 119 12.52 10.67 1.97
CA ARG A 119 13.81 11.18 2.48
C ARG A 119 14.36 12.22 1.51
N GLY A 120 14.36 13.48 1.92
CA GLY A 120 14.68 14.58 1.01
C GLY A 120 13.71 14.63 -0.18
N ASN A 121 14.18 14.27 -1.37
CA ASN A 121 13.34 14.15 -2.57
C ASN A 121 13.21 12.71 -3.09
N HIS A 122 13.65 11.71 -2.32
CA HIS A 122 13.52 10.29 -2.66
C HIS A 122 12.28 9.73 -1.97
N PHE A 123 11.32 9.30 -2.76
CA PHE A 123 10.08 8.68 -2.31
C PHE A 123 10.11 7.20 -2.62
N GLU A 124 9.91 6.36 -1.63
CA GLU A 124 10.11 4.92 -1.71
C GLU A 124 8.89 4.18 -1.20
N GLN A 125 8.39 3.23 -1.98
CA GLN A 125 7.38 2.27 -1.49
C GLN A 125 8.07 1.13 -0.76
N LEU A 126 7.76 0.97 0.52
CA LEU A 126 8.38 -0.03 1.40
C LEU A 126 7.62 -1.36 1.40
N THR A 127 6.37 -1.39 0.96
CA THR A 127 5.51 -2.58 0.91
C THR A 127 5.39 -3.15 -0.51
N PHE A 128 5.18 -4.46 -0.60
CA PHE A 128 4.83 -5.14 -1.85
C PHE A 128 3.31 -5.40 -1.88
N ASP A 129 2.59 -4.86 -2.86
CA ASP A 129 1.14 -5.05 -2.91
C ASP A 129 0.79 -6.53 -3.14
N HIS A 130 0.02 -7.13 -2.25
CA HIS A 130 -0.54 -8.46 -2.43
C HIS A 130 -1.77 -8.38 -3.34
N SER A 131 -1.53 -8.06 -4.60
CA SER A 131 -2.55 -7.99 -5.64
C SER A 131 -2.13 -8.79 -6.86
N LEU A 132 -3.13 -9.31 -7.59
CA LEU A 132 -2.90 -10.15 -8.77
C LEU A 132 -1.96 -9.49 -9.77
N VAL A 133 -2.15 -8.20 -10.04
CA VAL A 133 -1.33 -7.43 -11.00
C VAL A 133 0.13 -7.36 -10.54
N TRP A 134 0.37 -7.15 -9.24
CA TRP A 134 1.73 -7.07 -8.70
C TRP A 134 2.42 -8.41 -8.70
N GLU A 135 1.73 -9.49 -8.36
CA GLU A 135 2.29 -10.85 -8.41
C GLU A 135 2.62 -11.27 -9.84
N MET A 136 1.73 -11.03 -10.81
CA MET A 136 2.00 -11.29 -12.22
C MET A 136 3.19 -10.47 -12.75
N ARG A 137 3.30 -9.18 -12.34
CA ARG A 137 4.46 -8.35 -12.67
C ARG A 137 5.76 -8.91 -12.08
N ALA A 138 5.73 -9.33 -10.82
CA ALA A 138 6.89 -9.89 -10.14
C ALA A 138 7.33 -11.24 -10.73
N ALA A 139 6.38 -12.04 -11.19
CA ALA A 139 6.63 -13.30 -11.91
C ALA A 139 7.18 -13.08 -13.33
N GLY A 140 7.02 -11.87 -13.90
CA GLY A 140 7.37 -11.57 -15.30
C GLY A 140 6.32 -12.03 -16.30
N ASP A 141 5.14 -12.39 -15.84
CA ASP A 141 4.05 -12.93 -16.66
C ASP A 141 3.31 -11.84 -17.46
N ILE A 142 3.51 -10.58 -17.10
CA ILE A 142 2.84 -9.45 -17.74
C ILE A 142 3.77 -8.23 -17.89
N SER A 143 3.70 -7.57 -19.05
CA SER A 143 4.43 -6.33 -19.31
C SER A 143 3.64 -5.10 -18.83
N GLU A 144 4.33 -3.97 -18.58
CA GLU A 144 3.71 -2.70 -18.21
C GLU A 144 2.68 -2.22 -19.25
N GLU A 145 2.94 -2.50 -20.54
CA GLU A 145 2.03 -2.16 -21.62
C GLU A 145 0.77 -3.03 -21.59
N ALA A 146 0.92 -4.33 -21.30
CA ALA A 146 -0.19 -5.24 -21.15
C ALA A 146 -1.05 -4.89 -19.92
N ILE A 147 -0.43 -4.45 -18.80
CA ILE A 147 -1.16 -3.97 -17.60
C ILE A 147 -2.02 -2.75 -17.94
N ARG A 148 -1.48 -1.81 -18.72
CA ARG A 148 -2.24 -0.61 -19.11
C ARG A 148 -3.41 -0.92 -20.03
N ASN A 149 -3.25 -1.89 -20.92
CA ASN A 149 -4.22 -2.25 -21.96
C ASN A 149 -5.07 -3.47 -21.60
N SER A 150 -4.80 -4.14 -20.46
CA SER A 150 -5.46 -5.39 -20.11
C SER A 150 -6.78 -5.17 -19.38
N THR A 151 -7.67 -6.15 -19.56
CA THR A 151 -8.91 -6.29 -18.81
C THR A 151 -8.71 -6.96 -17.43
N ILE A 152 -7.46 -7.09 -16.96
CA ILE A 152 -7.18 -7.69 -15.65
C ILE A 152 -7.73 -6.76 -14.57
N PRO A 153 -8.58 -7.26 -13.67
CA PRO A 153 -9.07 -6.47 -12.56
C PRO A 153 -7.90 -6.01 -11.66
N LYS A 154 -7.78 -4.70 -11.45
CA LYS A 154 -6.67 -4.13 -10.65
C LYS A 154 -6.86 -4.31 -9.16
N ASN A 155 -8.09 -4.54 -8.71
CA ASN A 155 -8.50 -4.58 -7.30
C ASN A 155 -8.66 -6.02 -6.78
N VAL A 156 -7.94 -7.00 -7.36
CA VAL A 156 -7.96 -8.38 -6.87
C VAL A 156 -6.83 -8.57 -5.88
N ILE A 157 -7.19 -8.54 -4.59
CA ILE A 157 -6.29 -8.79 -3.47
C ILE A 157 -6.05 -10.29 -3.35
N THR A 158 -4.80 -10.71 -3.24
CA THR A 158 -4.39 -12.12 -3.14
C THR A 158 -4.15 -12.56 -1.70
N ARG A 159 -3.95 -11.60 -0.78
CA ARG A 159 -3.70 -11.86 0.63
C ARG A 159 -4.32 -10.78 1.52
N SER A 160 -5.06 -11.20 2.55
CA SER A 160 -5.68 -10.32 3.54
C SER A 160 -5.80 -11.02 4.89
N LEU A 161 -6.01 -10.26 5.96
CA LEU A 161 -6.37 -10.79 7.27
C LEU A 161 -7.83 -11.22 7.29
N GLY A 162 -8.14 -12.34 7.92
CA GLY A 162 -9.49 -12.79 8.28
C GLY A 162 -10.08 -13.90 7.45
N PRO A 163 -10.02 -13.95 6.11
CA PRO A 163 -10.69 -15.00 5.33
C PRO A 163 -10.14 -16.41 5.55
N ASN A 164 -8.87 -16.53 5.90
CA ASN A 164 -8.19 -17.80 6.11
C ASN A 164 -7.67 -17.94 7.55
N PRO A 165 -7.58 -19.17 8.10
CA PRO A 165 -7.12 -19.39 9.47
C PRO A 165 -5.65 -19.02 9.68
N SER A 166 -4.85 -18.97 8.63
CA SER A 166 -3.44 -18.59 8.65
C SER A 166 -3.12 -17.58 7.56
N VAL A 167 -2.19 -16.70 7.83
CA VAL A 167 -1.73 -15.66 6.90
C VAL A 167 -0.20 -15.58 6.94
N ALA A 168 0.41 -15.33 5.79
CA ALA A 168 1.82 -14.96 5.71
C ALA A 168 1.92 -13.42 5.78
N VAL A 169 2.68 -12.93 6.75
CA VAL A 169 2.94 -11.51 6.97
C VAL A 169 4.29 -11.15 6.35
N ASP A 170 4.35 -10.08 5.58
CA ASP A 170 5.60 -9.57 5.08
C ASP A 170 6.18 -8.57 6.10
N ILE A 171 7.45 -8.76 6.48
CA ILE A 171 8.18 -7.89 7.40
C ILE A 171 9.33 -7.21 6.65
N GLU A 172 9.38 -5.89 6.76
CA GLU A 172 10.39 -5.05 6.10
C GLU A 172 11.16 -4.21 7.13
N GLY A 173 12.45 -4.01 6.90
CA GLY A 173 13.32 -3.26 7.80
C GLY A 173 14.13 -4.16 8.76
N PRO A 174 14.71 -3.60 9.87
CA PRO A 174 14.57 -2.20 10.24
C PRO A 174 15.29 -1.23 9.28
N TYR A 175 14.60 -0.19 8.88
CA TYR A 175 15.17 0.90 8.09
C TYR A 175 15.79 1.95 9.01
N SER A 176 16.99 2.43 8.69
CA SER A 176 17.59 3.56 9.40
C SER A 176 16.71 4.80 9.31
N LEU A 177 16.70 5.62 10.36
CA LEU A 177 15.96 6.87 10.42
C LEU A 177 16.89 8.08 10.25
N GLN A 178 16.35 9.14 9.65
CA GLN A 178 16.99 10.46 9.59
C GLN A 178 15.98 11.53 9.98
N VAL A 179 16.46 12.62 10.58
CA VAL A 179 15.60 13.78 10.84
C VAL A 179 15.06 14.31 9.51
N GLY A 180 13.75 14.54 9.46
CA GLY A 180 13.04 14.95 8.26
C GLY A 180 12.51 13.81 7.40
N ASP A 181 12.76 12.53 7.76
CA ASP A 181 12.06 11.42 7.13
C ASP A 181 10.57 11.55 7.40
N LYS A 182 9.78 11.38 6.35
CA LYS A 182 8.32 11.29 6.45
C LYS A 182 7.87 9.91 6.00
N PHE A 183 7.11 9.23 6.85
CA PHE A 183 6.45 7.96 6.52
C PHE A 183 4.99 8.22 6.24
N LEU A 184 4.47 7.64 5.16
CA LEU A 184 3.06 7.72 4.78
C LEU A 184 2.49 6.32 4.67
N LEU A 185 1.38 6.06 5.38
CA LEU A 185 0.56 4.87 5.25
C LEU A 185 -0.76 5.27 4.58
N CYS A 186 -1.24 4.46 3.63
CA CYS A 186 -2.51 4.74 2.98
C CYS A 186 -3.23 3.46 2.54
N SER A 187 -4.58 3.55 2.43
CA SER A 187 -5.38 2.57 1.71
C SER A 187 -5.27 2.77 0.18
N ASP A 188 -5.81 1.83 -0.58
CA ASP A 188 -5.79 1.86 -2.05
C ASP A 188 -6.64 3.00 -2.63
N GLY A 189 -7.61 3.52 -1.88
CA GLY A 189 -8.39 4.69 -2.24
C GLY A 189 -7.55 5.94 -2.51
N LEU A 190 -6.37 6.08 -1.87
CA LEU A 190 -5.41 7.12 -2.21
C LEU A 190 -4.58 6.71 -3.44
N SER A 191 -3.87 5.59 -3.35
CA SER A 191 -2.88 5.17 -4.36
C SER A 191 -3.51 4.73 -5.68
N GLY A 192 -4.80 4.48 -5.70
CA GLY A 192 -5.59 4.26 -6.91
C GLY A 192 -5.96 5.56 -7.65
N GLN A 193 -5.93 6.71 -6.98
CA GLN A 193 -6.33 8.01 -7.54
C GLN A 193 -5.14 8.95 -7.78
N LEU A 194 -4.11 8.89 -6.94
CA LEU A 194 -2.89 9.67 -7.10
C LEU A 194 -1.72 8.75 -7.47
N GLY A 195 -0.90 9.21 -8.43
CA GLY A 195 0.36 8.53 -8.74
C GLY A 195 1.39 8.69 -7.63
N ASP A 196 2.29 7.70 -7.50
CA ASP A 196 3.30 7.70 -6.44
C ASP A 196 4.17 8.98 -6.46
N GLU A 197 4.53 9.50 -7.66
CA GLU A 197 5.28 10.75 -7.80
C GLU A 197 4.48 11.99 -7.33
N GLU A 198 3.16 12.00 -7.54
CA GLU A 198 2.27 13.07 -7.07
C GLU A 198 2.18 13.07 -5.54
N ILE A 199 1.95 11.87 -4.94
CA ILE A 199 1.90 11.68 -3.49
C ILE A 199 3.22 12.16 -2.86
N GLY A 200 4.36 11.70 -3.38
CA GLY A 200 5.67 12.10 -2.89
C GLY A 200 5.95 13.60 -3.05
N THR A 201 5.49 14.22 -4.15
CA THR A 201 5.66 15.66 -4.40
C THR A 201 4.83 16.51 -3.45
N LEU A 202 3.57 16.12 -3.18
CA LEU A 202 2.73 16.77 -2.17
C LEU A 202 3.37 16.67 -0.79
N LEU A 203 3.81 15.47 -0.40
CA LEU A 203 4.46 15.23 0.88
C LEU A 203 5.77 16.02 1.05
N MET A 204 6.50 16.24 -0.05
CA MET A 204 7.75 17.03 -0.08
C MET A 204 7.51 18.53 0.08
N LEU A 205 6.47 19.06 -0.57
CA LEU A 205 6.25 20.50 -0.69
C LEU A 205 5.37 21.10 0.41
N LEU A 206 4.60 20.27 1.12
CA LEU A 206 3.60 20.72 2.07
C LEU A 206 3.98 20.28 3.50
N ASP A 207 3.45 21.00 4.48
CA ASP A 207 3.40 20.48 5.85
C ASP A 207 2.45 19.28 5.96
N ILE A 208 2.54 18.51 7.06
CA ILE A 208 1.82 17.24 7.18
C ILE A 208 0.31 17.42 7.10
N ASP A 209 -0.24 18.39 7.83
CA ASP A 209 -1.69 18.56 7.93
C ASP A 209 -2.26 18.98 6.57
N THR A 210 -1.60 19.93 5.90
CA THR A 210 -1.97 20.35 4.54
C THR A 210 -1.82 19.20 3.54
N ALA A 211 -0.78 18.39 3.65
CA ALA A 211 -0.53 17.26 2.75
C ALA A 211 -1.63 16.18 2.86
N VAL A 212 -2.01 15.80 4.09
CA VAL A 212 -3.10 14.82 4.34
C VAL A 212 -4.39 15.32 3.72
N GLN A 213 -4.79 16.56 4.04
CA GLN A 213 -6.05 17.11 3.53
C GLN A 213 -6.05 17.23 2.00
N ALA A 214 -4.94 17.70 1.41
CA ALA A 214 -4.79 17.82 -0.03
C ALA A 214 -4.90 16.48 -0.75
N MET A 215 -4.22 15.45 -0.24
CA MET A 215 -4.26 14.10 -0.82
C MET A 215 -5.69 13.53 -0.81
N VAL A 216 -6.40 13.66 0.31
CA VAL A 216 -7.79 13.20 0.45
C VAL A 216 -8.73 13.99 -0.48
N ASP A 217 -8.62 15.31 -0.51
CA ASP A 217 -9.50 16.15 -1.34
C ASP A 217 -9.24 15.92 -2.84
N ILE A 218 -7.98 15.84 -3.27
CA ILE A 218 -7.63 15.55 -4.68
C ILE A 218 -8.10 14.15 -5.08
N ALA A 219 -7.94 13.14 -4.22
CA ALA A 219 -8.42 11.79 -4.52
C ALA A 219 -9.95 11.74 -4.66
N ASN A 220 -10.68 12.45 -3.78
CA ASN A 220 -12.13 12.60 -3.90
C ASN A 220 -12.55 13.30 -5.20
N LEU A 221 -11.86 14.37 -5.59
CA LEU A 221 -12.12 15.10 -6.83
C LEU A 221 -11.86 14.27 -8.08
N ARG A 222 -10.90 13.34 -8.03
CA ARG A 222 -10.65 12.36 -9.10
C ARG A 222 -11.64 11.20 -9.13
N GLY A 223 -12.71 11.31 -8.35
CA GLY A 223 -13.85 10.41 -8.38
C GLY A 223 -14.14 9.69 -7.06
N GLY A 224 -13.18 9.57 -6.14
CA GLY A 224 -13.38 8.96 -4.82
C GLY A 224 -14.15 7.64 -4.85
N PRO A 225 -13.72 6.62 -5.62
CA PRO A 225 -14.49 5.38 -5.78
C PRO A 225 -14.49 4.53 -4.53
N ASP A 226 -13.52 4.75 -3.65
CA ASP A 226 -13.36 4.04 -2.38
C ASP A 226 -13.14 4.97 -1.19
N ASN A 227 -13.13 4.40 0.01
CA ASN A 227 -12.70 5.07 1.23
C ASN A 227 -11.22 5.47 1.08
N ILE A 228 -10.83 6.58 1.67
CA ILE A 228 -9.47 7.12 1.54
C ILE A 228 -8.92 7.36 2.93
N THR A 229 -7.92 6.60 3.31
CA THR A 229 -7.23 6.75 4.60
C THR A 229 -5.77 7.08 4.36
N VAL A 230 -5.29 8.12 5.05
CA VAL A 230 -3.91 8.59 5.00
C VAL A 230 -3.42 8.87 6.42
N VAL A 231 -2.28 8.28 6.78
CA VAL A 231 -1.58 8.55 8.05
C VAL A 231 -0.15 8.94 7.74
N ILE A 232 0.33 10.05 8.30
CA ILE A 232 1.71 10.51 8.10
C ILE A 232 2.40 10.68 9.45
N GLY A 233 3.64 10.17 9.53
CA GLY A 233 4.55 10.39 10.64
C GLY A 233 5.84 11.05 10.15
N GLU A 234 6.35 12.06 10.88
CA GLU A 234 7.62 12.75 10.60
C GLU A 234 8.62 12.52 11.72
N VAL A 235 9.84 12.15 11.35
CA VAL A 235 10.96 12.01 12.30
C VAL A 235 11.53 13.39 12.59
N ARG A 236 11.25 13.92 13.80
CA ARG A 236 11.71 15.24 14.22
C ARG A 236 12.99 15.23 15.06
N SER A 237 13.27 14.12 15.75
CA SER A 237 14.47 13.88 16.55
C SER A 237 14.93 12.43 16.38
N LEU A 238 16.21 12.20 16.63
CA LEU A 238 16.82 10.86 16.73
C LEU A 238 17.20 10.48 18.15
N ASP A 239 16.67 11.18 19.15
CA ASP A 239 16.95 10.87 20.56
C ASP A 239 16.46 9.46 20.87
N GLY A 240 17.36 8.63 21.41
CA GLY A 240 17.05 7.23 21.74
C GLY A 240 17.05 6.27 20.53
N ILE A 241 17.49 6.70 19.34
CA ILE A 241 17.68 5.85 18.17
C ILE A 241 19.09 5.24 18.18
N SER A 242 19.18 3.94 18.05
CA SER A 242 20.45 3.24 17.81
C SER A 242 20.88 3.44 16.36
N ASN A 243 22.17 3.72 16.11
CA ASN A 243 22.71 3.82 14.75
C ASN A 243 22.68 2.44 14.08
N VAL A 244 21.59 2.12 13.41
CA VAL A 244 21.50 0.96 12.51
C VAL A 244 22.10 1.37 11.16
N GLN A 245 23.24 0.81 10.80
CA GLN A 245 23.70 0.85 9.40
C GLN A 245 22.61 0.16 8.58
N GLU A 246 22.04 0.86 7.61
CA GLU A 246 21.17 0.23 6.62
C GLU A 246 21.93 -0.99 6.08
N SER A 247 21.36 -2.17 6.28
CA SER A 247 21.80 -3.32 5.52
C SER A 247 21.59 -2.93 4.06
N LYS A 248 22.67 -2.69 3.32
CA LYS A 248 22.58 -2.35 1.90
C LYS A 248 21.72 -3.42 1.27
N ALA A 249 20.50 -3.08 0.91
CA ALA A 249 19.71 -3.90 0.02
C ALA A 249 20.63 -4.26 -1.15
N PRO A 250 20.74 -5.51 -1.54
CA PRO A 250 21.60 -5.89 -2.64
C PRO A 250 21.16 -5.03 -3.83
N GLN A 251 22.05 -4.10 -4.24
CA GLN A 251 21.83 -3.33 -5.45
C GLN A 251 21.53 -4.36 -6.54
N ARG A 252 20.29 -4.42 -6.99
CA ARG A 252 19.93 -5.11 -8.22
C ARG A 252 20.59 -4.32 -9.35
N GLY A 253 21.90 -4.53 -9.49
CA GLY A 253 22.65 -4.22 -10.69
C GLY A 253 22.02 -5.01 -11.83
N ALA A 254 21.70 -4.31 -12.91
CA ALA A 254 21.23 -4.82 -14.16
C ALA A 254 21.77 -6.24 -14.47
N GLY A 255 20.88 -7.22 -14.56
CA GLY A 255 21.20 -8.59 -14.87
C GLY A 255 20.69 -9.56 -13.82
N MET A 256 19.36 -9.80 -13.78
CA MET A 256 18.86 -11.08 -13.31
C MET A 256 19.55 -12.16 -14.16
N LYS A 257 20.62 -12.77 -13.62
CA LYS A 257 20.99 -14.10 -14.07
C LYS A 257 19.81 -14.99 -13.69
N GLN A 258 18.92 -15.22 -14.66
CA GLN A 258 17.98 -16.31 -14.61
C GLN A 258 18.76 -17.53 -14.14
N ASN A 259 18.47 -18.07 -12.97
CA ASN A 259 19.06 -19.30 -12.48
C ASN A 259 18.58 -20.41 -13.42
N GLN A 260 19.29 -20.57 -14.51
CA GLN A 260 19.00 -21.60 -15.49
C GLN A 260 19.34 -22.96 -14.86
N TYR A 261 18.49 -23.95 -15.13
CA TYR A 261 18.75 -25.34 -14.82
C TYR A 261 20.22 -25.65 -15.26
N PRO A 262 21.03 -26.31 -14.42
CA PRO A 262 22.43 -26.54 -14.77
C PRO A 262 22.53 -27.34 -16.07
N ILE A 263 22.73 -26.66 -17.17
CA ILE A 263 22.71 -27.19 -18.55
C ILE A 263 23.59 -28.43 -18.69
N GLY A 264 24.72 -28.51 -17.96
CA GLY A 264 25.59 -29.66 -17.95
C GLY A 264 24.91 -30.97 -17.54
N PHE A 265 23.99 -30.96 -16.55
CA PHE A 265 23.23 -32.14 -16.13
C PHE A 265 22.17 -32.54 -17.15
N ALA A 266 21.54 -31.57 -17.82
CA ALA A 266 20.59 -31.84 -18.89
C ALA A 266 21.28 -32.47 -20.11
N ILE A 267 22.43 -31.95 -20.49
CA ILE A 267 23.26 -32.51 -21.60
C ILE A 267 23.71 -33.92 -21.24
N ALA A 268 24.24 -34.14 -20.04
CA ALA A 268 24.69 -35.48 -19.60
C ALA A 268 23.53 -36.49 -19.61
N SER A 269 22.35 -36.11 -19.15
CA SER A 269 21.16 -36.95 -19.18
C SER A 269 20.73 -37.29 -20.64
N ALA A 270 20.70 -36.31 -21.53
CA ALA A 270 20.35 -36.48 -22.94
C ALA A 270 21.32 -37.42 -23.66
N ILE A 271 22.67 -37.28 -23.46
CA ILE A 271 23.70 -38.16 -24.01
C ILE A 271 23.51 -39.58 -23.51
N GLY A 272 23.24 -39.79 -22.21
CA GLY A 272 23.06 -41.10 -21.65
C GLY A 272 21.81 -41.80 -22.16
N VAL A 273 20.69 -41.07 -22.41
CA VAL A 273 19.48 -41.62 -23.07
C VAL A 273 19.79 -42.03 -24.50
N LEU A 274 20.49 -41.19 -25.26
CA LEU A 274 20.90 -41.50 -26.64
C LEU A 274 21.76 -42.76 -26.70
N LEU A 275 22.75 -42.88 -25.81
CA LEU A 275 23.62 -44.05 -25.70
C LEU A 275 22.80 -45.30 -25.33
N ALA A 276 21.83 -45.20 -24.43
CA ALA A 276 20.95 -46.31 -24.07
C ALA A 276 20.17 -46.84 -25.28
N VAL A 277 19.65 -45.93 -26.13
CA VAL A 277 18.93 -46.28 -27.36
C VAL A 277 19.86 -46.97 -28.36
N VAL A 278 21.10 -46.48 -28.57
CA VAL A 278 22.06 -47.12 -29.44
C VAL A 278 22.44 -48.51 -28.95
N LEU A 279 22.67 -48.71 -27.65
CA LEU A 279 23.00 -49.99 -27.05
C LEU A 279 21.84 -50.99 -27.16
N LEU A 280 20.60 -50.52 -27.05
CA LEU A 280 19.38 -51.33 -27.30
C LEU A 280 19.34 -51.85 -28.74
N LEU A 281 19.63 -50.99 -29.72
CA LEU A 281 19.65 -51.32 -31.13
C LEU A 281 20.78 -52.32 -31.48
N LEU A 282 21.87 -52.29 -30.68
CA LEU A 282 23.00 -53.23 -30.82
C LEU A 282 22.77 -54.53 -30.01
N GLY A 283 21.62 -54.71 -29.39
CA GLY A 283 21.31 -55.93 -28.61
C GLY A 283 21.97 -56.01 -27.23
N GLN A 284 22.63 -54.96 -26.77
CA GLN A 284 23.35 -54.86 -25.51
C GLN A 284 22.47 -54.44 -24.34
N PHE A 285 21.42 -55.26 -24.04
CA PHE A 285 20.42 -54.93 -23.01
C PHE A 285 20.97 -54.58 -21.63
N PRO A 286 21.96 -55.27 -21.04
CA PRO A 286 22.49 -54.92 -19.73
C PRO A 286 23.16 -53.53 -19.72
N MET A 287 23.91 -53.19 -20.76
CA MET A 287 24.63 -51.91 -20.88
C MET A 287 23.66 -50.74 -21.15
N ALA A 288 22.58 -51.01 -21.91
CA ALA A 288 21.52 -50.03 -22.12
C ALA A 288 20.82 -49.65 -20.82
N LEU A 289 20.53 -50.64 -19.95
CA LEU A 289 19.94 -50.44 -18.65
C LEU A 289 20.84 -49.56 -17.74
N VAL A 290 22.13 -49.85 -17.68
CA VAL A 290 23.11 -49.07 -16.92
C VAL A 290 23.14 -47.59 -17.39
N SER A 291 23.16 -47.36 -18.72
CA SER A 291 23.17 -46.02 -19.30
C SER A 291 21.88 -45.27 -18.99
N MET A 292 20.70 -45.93 -18.98
CA MET A 292 19.44 -45.34 -18.64
C MET A 292 19.37 -44.94 -17.15
N VAL A 293 19.85 -45.81 -16.25
CA VAL A 293 19.94 -45.51 -14.81
C VAL A 293 20.89 -44.34 -14.56
N ALA A 294 22.03 -44.30 -15.20
CA ALA A 294 22.98 -43.19 -15.10
C ALA A 294 22.34 -41.84 -15.55
N SER A 295 21.54 -41.86 -16.63
CA SER A 295 20.79 -40.67 -17.11
C SER A 295 19.77 -40.17 -16.10
N ILE A 296 19.03 -41.08 -15.47
CA ILE A 296 18.04 -40.73 -14.42
C ILE A 296 18.76 -40.12 -13.21
N VAL A 297 19.88 -40.68 -12.79
CA VAL A 297 20.70 -40.16 -11.69
C VAL A 297 21.26 -38.77 -12.02
N ALA A 298 21.75 -38.56 -13.24
CA ALA A 298 22.26 -37.27 -13.69
C ALA A 298 21.13 -36.23 -13.68
N PHE A 299 19.94 -36.56 -14.20
CA PHE A 299 18.78 -35.66 -14.19
C PHE A 299 18.31 -35.36 -12.77
N GLY A 300 18.19 -36.38 -11.92
CA GLY A 300 17.79 -36.24 -10.52
C GLY A 300 18.78 -35.39 -9.72
N SER A 301 20.07 -35.56 -9.93
CA SER A 301 21.13 -34.75 -9.31
C SER A 301 21.06 -33.28 -9.76
N GLY A 302 20.83 -33.05 -11.05
CA GLY A 302 20.60 -31.71 -11.59
C GLY A 302 19.36 -31.06 -11.03
N TRP A 303 18.26 -31.83 -10.93
CA TRP A 303 17.02 -31.40 -10.33
C TRP A 303 17.16 -31.07 -8.83
N PHE A 304 17.85 -31.94 -8.08
CA PHE A 304 18.11 -31.73 -6.66
C PHE A 304 18.98 -30.48 -6.44
N LYS A 305 20.04 -30.32 -7.23
CA LYS A 305 20.89 -29.11 -7.20
C LYS A 305 20.10 -27.85 -7.59
N PHE A 306 19.30 -27.90 -8.64
CA PHE A 306 18.41 -26.80 -9.03
C PHE A 306 17.42 -26.46 -7.92
N ARG A 307 16.81 -27.46 -7.28
CA ARG A 307 15.88 -27.26 -6.17
C ARG A 307 16.57 -26.77 -4.90
N SER A 308 17.82 -27.18 -4.63
CA SER A 308 18.61 -26.66 -3.51
C SER A 308 19.14 -25.24 -3.75
N MET A 309 19.33 -24.85 -5.02
CA MET A 309 19.69 -23.49 -5.43
C MET A 309 18.46 -22.57 -5.56
N ASN A 310 17.30 -23.15 -5.80
CA ASN A 310 15.99 -22.51 -5.82
C ASN A 310 15.11 -23.24 -4.82
N PRO A 311 15.30 -23.06 -3.50
CA PRO A 311 14.36 -23.64 -2.53
C PRO A 311 13.00 -23.03 -2.87
N GLY A 312 12.12 -23.92 -3.37
CA GLY A 312 10.75 -23.55 -3.71
C GLY A 312 10.12 -22.82 -2.54
N SER A 313 9.32 -21.85 -2.81
CA SER A 313 8.60 -20.94 -1.95
C SER A 313 7.63 -21.62 -0.92
N THR A 314 8.08 -22.64 -0.21
CA THR A 314 7.34 -23.33 0.85
C THR A 314 8.17 -23.54 2.11
N SER A 315 9.20 -22.76 2.34
CA SER A 315 9.75 -22.56 3.67
C SER A 315 9.72 -21.07 3.95
N ALA A 316 8.95 -20.72 4.97
CA ALA A 316 9.06 -19.47 5.69
C ALA A 316 10.50 -19.31 6.18
N ALA A 317 11.41 -18.95 5.26
CA ALA A 317 12.64 -18.31 5.64
C ALA A 317 12.26 -16.87 5.90
N SER A 318 12.23 -16.47 7.16
CA SER A 318 12.19 -15.11 7.66
C SER A 318 13.25 -14.24 6.97
N GLY A 319 12.98 -13.88 5.72
CA GLY A 319 13.75 -12.94 4.95
C GLY A 319 13.24 -11.54 5.26
N HIS A 320 13.79 -10.93 6.29
CA HIS A 320 13.52 -9.54 6.60
C HIS A 320 14.03 -8.67 5.46
N GLY A 321 13.09 -8.00 4.77
CA GLY A 321 13.36 -6.85 3.94
C GLY A 321 13.85 -7.09 2.52
N LYS A 322 12.93 -7.06 1.56
CA LYS A 322 13.24 -6.92 0.11
C LYS A 322 13.00 -5.50 -0.40
N GLY A 323 12.34 -4.66 0.40
CA GLY A 323 12.07 -3.26 0.08
C GLY A 323 13.33 -2.39 0.04
N PRO A 324 13.27 -1.19 -0.56
CA PRO A 324 12.09 -0.62 -1.19
C PRO A 324 11.78 -1.27 -2.56
N TYR A 325 10.48 -1.43 -2.84
CA TYR A 325 10.00 -2.08 -4.07
C TYR A 325 9.90 -1.14 -5.26
N ARG A 326 9.63 0.14 -4.98
CA ARG A 326 9.61 1.24 -5.95
C ARG A 326 10.30 2.46 -5.38
N GLN A 327 10.97 3.22 -6.23
CA GLN A 327 11.68 4.42 -5.88
C GLN A 327 11.41 5.50 -6.91
N TYR A 328 11.10 6.69 -6.44
CA TYR A 328 10.80 7.86 -7.25
C TYR A 328 11.64 9.04 -6.79
N ARG A 329 12.00 9.88 -7.73
CA ARG A 329 12.65 11.15 -7.43
C ARG A 329 11.63 12.27 -7.61
N CYS A 330 11.05 12.71 -6.50
CA CYS A 330 10.04 13.76 -6.49
C CYS A 330 10.62 15.09 -6.92
N LYS A 331 9.87 15.80 -7.73
CA LYS A 331 10.17 17.14 -8.19
C LYS A 331 8.88 17.89 -8.51
N ALA A 332 8.88 19.18 -8.25
CA ALA A 332 7.83 20.04 -8.77
C ALA A 332 8.03 20.22 -10.28
N ASP A 333 7.07 19.78 -11.09
CA ASP A 333 7.16 19.90 -12.55
C ASP A 333 5.90 20.55 -13.15
N ALA A 334 6.02 20.91 -14.42
CA ALA A 334 4.98 21.62 -15.15
C ALA A 334 3.71 20.77 -15.33
N ALA A 335 3.86 19.46 -15.50
CA ALA A 335 2.73 18.57 -15.75
C ALA A 335 1.83 18.48 -14.51
N PHE A 336 2.42 18.28 -13.34
CA PHE A 336 1.67 18.20 -12.09
C PHE A 336 1.05 19.57 -11.71
N ALA A 337 1.79 20.68 -11.88
CA ALA A 337 1.23 22.01 -11.67
C ALA A 337 0.00 22.26 -12.58
N SER A 338 0.10 21.92 -13.88
CA SER A 338 -1.00 22.06 -14.82
C SER A 338 -2.20 21.17 -14.48
N ASN A 339 -1.96 19.94 -14.01
CA ASN A 339 -3.04 19.04 -13.57
C ASN A 339 -3.81 19.65 -12.38
N LEU A 340 -3.12 20.23 -11.40
CA LEU A 340 -3.77 20.90 -10.27
C LEU A 340 -4.53 22.16 -10.70
N ASP A 341 -3.99 22.94 -11.63
CA ASP A 341 -4.69 24.10 -12.19
C ASP A 341 -5.99 23.69 -12.90
N ASN A 342 -6.00 22.54 -13.60
CA ASN A 342 -7.22 22.00 -14.20
C ASN A 342 -8.25 21.61 -13.14
N VAL A 343 -7.82 20.98 -12.03
CA VAL A 343 -8.70 20.64 -10.89
C VAL A 343 -9.31 21.91 -10.29
N VAL A 344 -8.55 23.00 -10.16
CA VAL A 344 -9.07 24.29 -9.70
C VAL A 344 -10.14 24.85 -10.64
N GLU A 345 -9.92 24.77 -11.95
CA GLU A 345 -10.92 25.24 -12.94
C GLU A 345 -12.17 24.35 -12.95
N GLU A 346 -12.04 23.04 -12.80
CA GLU A 346 -13.18 22.11 -12.65
C GLU A 346 -14.01 22.44 -11.40
N LEU A 347 -13.36 22.71 -10.27
CA LEU A 347 -14.06 23.14 -9.05
C LEU A 347 -14.81 24.45 -9.24
N LYS A 348 -14.20 25.44 -9.90
CA LYS A 348 -14.88 26.71 -10.20
C LYS A 348 -16.12 26.53 -11.08
N ASN A 349 -16.04 25.65 -12.07
CA ASN A 349 -17.18 25.32 -12.92
C ASN A 349 -18.29 24.63 -12.11
N TRP A 350 -17.90 23.70 -11.21
CA TRP A 350 -18.86 23.03 -10.34
C TRP A 350 -19.61 24.00 -9.40
N PHE A 351 -18.95 25.08 -8.90
CA PHE A 351 -19.62 26.13 -8.15
C PHE A 351 -20.69 26.84 -8.99
N LYS A 352 -20.40 27.08 -10.28
CA LYS A 352 -21.37 27.72 -11.20
C LYS A 352 -22.55 26.80 -11.50
N ASP A 353 -22.27 25.52 -11.71
CA ASP A 353 -23.29 24.52 -12.09
C ASP A 353 -24.27 24.24 -10.95
N ASN A 354 -23.89 24.51 -9.68
CA ASN A 354 -24.74 24.38 -8.51
C ASN A 354 -25.33 25.73 -8.04
N ASP A 355 -25.25 26.79 -8.83
CA ASP A 355 -25.72 28.12 -8.49
C ASP A 355 -25.16 28.68 -7.16
N TRP A 356 -23.99 28.20 -6.75
CA TRP A 356 -23.32 28.72 -5.56
C TRP A 356 -22.64 30.04 -5.83
N SER A 357 -22.54 30.88 -4.79
CA SER A 357 -21.86 32.18 -4.92
C SER A 357 -20.44 32.01 -5.40
N SER A 358 -20.00 32.95 -6.24
CA SER A 358 -18.62 32.98 -6.75
C SER A 358 -17.60 32.94 -5.59
N PRO A 359 -16.47 32.21 -5.76
CA PRO A 359 -15.44 32.15 -4.74
C PRO A 359 -14.98 33.54 -4.29
N PRO A 360 -14.69 33.75 -3.00
CA PRO A 360 -14.17 35.01 -2.46
C PRO A 360 -12.94 35.52 -3.23
N GLU A 361 -12.74 36.82 -3.19
CA GLU A 361 -11.60 37.47 -3.85
C GLU A 361 -10.25 36.93 -3.36
N SER A 362 -10.16 36.53 -2.08
CA SER A 362 -8.98 35.88 -1.51
C SER A 362 -8.55 34.62 -2.31
N ILE A 363 -9.49 33.75 -2.63
CA ILE A 363 -9.22 32.52 -3.42
C ILE A 363 -8.83 32.89 -4.85
N THR A 364 -9.51 33.88 -5.43
CA THR A 364 -9.17 34.36 -6.78
C THR A 364 -7.73 34.88 -6.85
N GLN A 365 -7.26 35.56 -5.79
CA GLN A 365 -5.87 35.99 -5.68
C GLN A 365 -4.87 34.84 -5.57
N VAL A 366 -5.21 33.78 -4.81
CA VAL A 366 -4.38 32.57 -4.69
C VAL A 366 -4.24 31.88 -6.06
N ILE A 367 -5.35 31.72 -6.79
CA ILE A 367 -5.36 31.16 -8.14
C ILE A 367 -4.49 31.99 -9.11
N LYS A 368 -4.57 33.33 -9.02
CA LYS A 368 -3.74 34.21 -9.83
C LYS A 368 -2.25 34.02 -9.53
N LYS A 369 -1.87 33.91 -8.24
CA LYS A 369 -0.49 33.65 -7.83
C LYS A 369 0.02 32.29 -8.35
N SER A 370 -0.82 31.24 -8.35
CA SER A 370 -0.46 29.97 -8.95
C SER A 370 -0.11 30.11 -10.44
N LYS A 371 -0.95 30.78 -11.20
CA LYS A 371 -0.72 31.01 -12.65
C LYS A 371 0.55 31.84 -12.92
N GLU A 372 0.80 32.88 -12.11
CA GLU A 372 2.02 33.68 -12.20
C GLU A 372 3.27 32.86 -11.88
N ALA A 373 3.21 32.00 -10.85
CA ALA A 373 4.29 31.09 -10.48
C ALA A 373 4.56 30.05 -11.59
N SER A 374 3.51 29.47 -12.18
CA SER A 374 3.62 28.57 -13.34
C SER A 374 4.26 29.27 -14.54
N GLY A 375 3.86 30.51 -14.84
CA GLY A 375 4.43 31.32 -15.92
C GLY A 375 5.91 31.64 -15.73
N SER A 376 6.35 31.81 -14.48
CA SER A 376 7.76 32.00 -14.11
C SER A 376 8.55 30.71 -13.92
N ARG A 377 7.95 29.53 -14.19
CA ARG A 377 8.51 28.19 -14.01
C ARG A 377 8.86 27.85 -12.56
N ASN A 378 8.27 28.56 -11.60
CA ASN A 378 8.36 28.20 -10.18
C ASN A 378 7.26 27.20 -9.81
N TYR A 379 7.39 25.95 -10.30
CA TYR A 379 6.36 24.93 -10.15
C TYR A 379 6.11 24.53 -8.71
N ALA A 380 7.10 24.64 -7.82
CA ALA A 380 6.91 24.38 -6.40
C ALA A 380 5.89 25.35 -5.79
N SER A 381 6.08 26.64 -6.02
CA SER A 381 5.13 27.66 -5.57
C SER A 381 3.77 27.54 -6.26
N ALA A 382 3.75 27.21 -7.56
CA ALA A 382 2.51 26.98 -8.28
C ALA A 382 1.69 25.85 -7.66
N ILE A 383 2.29 24.70 -7.41
CA ILE A 383 1.65 23.53 -6.76
C ILE A 383 1.12 23.92 -5.37
N GLN A 384 1.91 24.61 -4.54
CA GLN A 384 1.49 25.03 -3.21
C GLN A 384 0.26 25.96 -3.27
N GLN A 385 0.25 26.93 -4.18
CA GLN A 385 -0.87 27.85 -4.35
C GLN A 385 -2.11 27.15 -4.92
N SER A 386 -1.95 26.26 -5.90
CA SER A 386 -3.09 25.47 -6.44
C SER A 386 -3.69 24.56 -5.38
N VAL A 387 -2.86 23.91 -4.55
CA VAL A 387 -3.35 23.10 -3.42
C VAL A 387 -4.10 23.97 -2.43
N GLN A 388 -3.57 25.13 -2.05
CA GLN A 388 -4.28 26.05 -1.17
C GLN A 388 -5.65 26.46 -1.74
N ALA A 389 -5.72 26.79 -3.03
CA ALA A 389 -6.97 27.12 -3.69
C ALA A 389 -7.96 25.93 -3.68
N ILE A 390 -7.48 24.70 -3.93
CA ILE A 390 -8.30 23.48 -3.86
C ILE A 390 -8.89 23.30 -2.45
N LEU A 391 -8.07 23.40 -1.41
CA LEU A 391 -8.51 23.23 -0.03
C LEU A 391 -9.56 24.26 0.39
N GLU A 392 -9.36 25.54 0.04
CA GLU A 392 -10.31 26.61 0.34
C GLU A 392 -11.61 26.42 -0.44
N LEU A 393 -11.55 26.05 -1.73
CA LEU A 393 -12.74 25.75 -2.53
C LEU A 393 -13.50 24.53 -2.00
N MET A 394 -12.80 23.46 -1.64
CA MET A 394 -13.41 22.25 -1.08
C MET A 394 -14.08 22.52 0.28
N LYS A 395 -13.49 23.39 1.10
CA LYS A 395 -14.13 23.83 2.35
C LYS A 395 -15.41 24.57 2.07
N LEU A 396 -15.41 25.55 1.17
CA LEU A 396 -16.61 26.29 0.79
C LEU A 396 -17.68 25.38 0.18
N ALA A 397 -17.27 24.39 -0.62
CA ALA A 397 -18.19 23.41 -1.20
C ALA A 397 -18.91 22.59 -0.12
N ARG A 398 -18.16 22.09 0.87
CA ARG A 398 -18.74 21.38 2.03
C ARG A 398 -19.72 22.25 2.81
N ASP A 399 -19.34 23.50 3.09
CA ASP A 399 -20.19 24.44 3.81
C ASP A 399 -21.50 24.76 3.05
N ASN A 400 -21.45 24.83 1.72
CA ASN A 400 -22.65 25.04 0.90
C ASN A 400 -23.51 23.80 0.81
N GLN A 401 -22.94 22.61 0.67
CA GLN A 401 -23.70 21.35 0.69
C GLN A 401 -24.48 21.17 1.99
N LEU A 402 -23.85 21.42 3.15
CA LEU A 402 -24.53 21.36 4.44
C LEU A 402 -25.73 22.32 4.53
N LYS A 403 -25.58 23.55 4.02
CA LYS A 403 -26.69 24.52 3.98
C LYS A 403 -27.83 24.09 3.05
N ASP A 404 -27.51 23.42 1.95
CA ASP A 404 -28.52 22.93 1.01
C ASP A 404 -29.26 21.71 1.59
N GLU A 405 -28.55 20.84 2.35
CA GLU A 405 -29.16 19.73 3.10
C GLU A 405 -30.08 20.24 4.22
N GLU A 406 -29.64 21.23 5.03
CA GLU A 406 -30.45 21.85 6.06
C GLU A 406 -31.74 22.48 5.50
N LYS A 407 -31.68 23.20 4.38
CA LYS A 407 -32.86 23.77 3.70
C LYS A 407 -33.80 22.70 3.16
N ALA A 408 -33.26 21.58 2.68
CA ALA A 408 -34.10 20.49 2.19
C ALA A 408 -34.83 19.80 3.33
N GLU A 409 -34.21 19.64 4.51
CA GLU A 409 -34.85 19.10 5.71
C GLU A 409 -35.95 20.05 6.26
N GLU A 410 -35.67 21.37 6.31
CA GLU A 410 -36.67 22.35 6.72
C GLU A 410 -37.91 22.35 5.80
N SER A 411 -37.74 22.20 4.48
CA SER A 411 -38.82 22.16 3.52
C SER A 411 -39.68 20.90 3.62
N THR A 412 -39.18 19.80 4.13
CA THR A 412 -39.95 18.56 4.33
C THR A 412 -40.77 18.57 5.62
N VAL A 413 -40.36 19.35 6.60
CA VAL A 413 -41.09 19.50 7.89
C VAL A 413 -42.35 20.40 7.73
N ASP A 414 -42.30 21.40 6.85
CA ASP A 414 -43.43 22.33 6.61
C ASP A 414 -44.59 21.69 5.81
N ASP A 415 -44.32 20.64 5.01
CA ASP A 415 -45.34 19.94 4.22
C ASP A 415 -46.20 18.93 5.04
N ASP A 416 -45.75 18.54 6.24
CA ASP A 416 -46.48 17.56 7.08
C ASP A 416 -47.48 18.21 8.04
N ASP A 417 -47.56 19.55 8.17
CA ASP A 417 -48.43 20.24 9.14
C ASP A 417 -49.79 20.72 8.57
N ASP A 418 -50.06 20.54 7.26
CA ASP A 418 -51.35 20.90 6.64
C ASP A 418 -52.44 19.82 6.69
N GLY A 419 -52.25 18.78 7.51
CA GLY A 419 -53.15 17.66 7.68
C GLY A 419 -54.13 17.78 8.85
N VAL A 420 -54.71 18.99 9.17
CA VAL A 420 -55.82 19.06 10.12
C VAL A 420 -57.10 18.62 9.43
N ILE A 421 -57.46 17.36 9.65
CA ILE A 421 -58.79 16.84 9.31
C ILE A 421 -59.74 17.26 10.45
N ASP A 422 -60.56 18.29 10.17
CA ASP A 422 -61.74 18.60 10.99
C ASP A 422 -62.79 17.50 10.84
N TYR A 423 -63.22 16.92 11.97
CA TYR A 423 -64.44 16.14 12.11
C TYR A 423 -65.47 16.90 12.95
#